data_4cb3f141b34e27d78a2bbce1a3ebaed9
#
_entry.id   4cb3f141b34e27d78a2bbce1a3ebaed9
#
_cell.length_a   1.000
_cell.length_b   1.000
_cell.length_c   1.000
_cell.angle_alpha   90.00
_cell.angle_beta   90.00
_cell.angle_gamma   90.00
#
_symmetry.space_group_name_H-M   'P 1'
#
loop_
_entity.id
_entity.type
_entity.pdbx_description
1 polymer ?
#
loop_
_entity_poly.entity_id
_entity_poly.type
_entity_poly.pdbx_seq_one_letter_code
_entity_poly.pdbx_strand_id
1 'polypeptide(L)'
;AFTYRPAAAVSSVWPLSGAAEGGTPLTVLGSGFSSSAEALGALRCRLNGTVVAAAYVSEAALACNTTASSAGRVSVEVSTNGREYTASGVQFELVSLSVRGIAPWSGPVLGGTVVTIAGSRLAHAAESLRCRFGGGASASGAYLASASAHGSDGVRCVSPSALPTGWSSVELSMHGTTLRSGGSLYVHAALHASELVPPAGPVAGGTRVTVLGAGFRESATVRCRFEGSSATAAARRVDSGQLECASPPSSSAGARLLGLSANGQQFAVSSAAFTYRPAAAVSSVWPLSGAAEGGTPLTVLGSGFSSSAEALGALRCRLNGTVVAAAYVSEAALACTSSASSAGRVSVEVSTNGREYTASGVQFELVSLSVRGIAPWSG
;
A
#
# COMPACT_ATOMS: atom_id res chain seq x y z
N ALA A 1 -52.13 4.21 -49.88
CA ALA A 1 -52.29 5.57 -49.33
C ALA A 1 -50.92 6.10 -48.88
N PHE A 2 -50.55 7.28 -49.25
CA PHE A 2 -49.34 7.97 -48.80
C PHE A 2 -49.69 8.84 -47.56
N THR A 3 -48.99 8.62 -46.45
CA THR A 3 -49.28 9.35 -45.20
C THR A 3 -48.22 10.41 -44.98
N TYR A 4 -48.66 11.68 -44.95
CA TYR A 4 -47.81 12.84 -44.56
C TYR A 4 -47.63 12.84 -43.04
N ARG A 5 -46.38 12.97 -42.61
CA ARG A 5 -46.03 13.09 -41.18
C ARG A 5 -45.26 14.39 -40.96
N PRO A 6 -45.32 14.97 -39.74
CA PRO A 6 -44.44 16.06 -39.38
C PRO A 6 -42.98 15.63 -39.57
N ALA A 7 -42.16 16.56 -39.98
CA ALA A 7 -40.72 16.35 -40.10
C ALA A 7 -40.13 16.05 -38.71
N ALA A 8 -39.35 14.98 -38.63
CA ALA A 8 -38.64 14.64 -37.40
C ALA A 8 -37.56 15.71 -37.11
N ALA A 9 -37.34 15.99 -35.85
CA ALA A 9 -36.25 16.86 -35.37
C ALA A 9 -35.59 16.30 -34.16
N VAL A 10 -34.26 16.47 -34.05
CA VAL A 10 -33.47 16.09 -32.86
C VAL A 10 -33.21 17.39 -32.08
N SER A 11 -33.50 17.38 -30.79
CA SER A 11 -33.27 18.54 -29.90
C SER A 11 -32.05 18.32 -28.99
N SER A 12 -31.82 17.08 -28.53
CA SER A 12 -30.68 16.77 -27.69
C SER A 12 -30.39 15.25 -27.66
N VAL A 13 -29.27 14.89 -27.08
CA VAL A 13 -28.90 13.49 -26.85
C VAL A 13 -28.40 13.31 -25.42
N TRP A 14 -28.60 12.14 -24.86
CA TRP A 14 -28.07 11.75 -23.56
C TRP A 14 -27.56 10.29 -23.59
N PRO A 15 -26.36 10.02 -23.08
CA PRO A 15 -25.37 10.98 -22.57
C PRO A 15 -24.82 11.89 -23.67
N LEU A 16 -24.07 12.95 -23.29
CA LEU A 16 -23.44 13.88 -24.25
C LEU A 16 -22.14 13.34 -24.84
N SER A 17 -21.55 12.32 -24.21
CA SER A 17 -20.31 11.69 -24.66
C SER A 17 -20.32 10.20 -24.42
N GLY A 18 -19.47 9.47 -25.13
CA GLY A 18 -19.30 8.05 -24.98
C GLY A 18 -17.98 7.54 -25.54
N ALA A 19 -17.75 6.24 -25.39
CA ALA A 19 -16.51 5.63 -25.85
C ALA A 19 -16.40 5.62 -27.38
N ALA A 20 -15.20 5.92 -27.88
CA ALA A 20 -14.90 5.82 -29.32
C ALA A 20 -14.95 4.36 -29.82
N GLU A 21 -14.81 3.39 -28.92
CA GLU A 21 -15.00 1.97 -29.19
C GLU A 21 -16.46 1.59 -29.49
N GLY A 22 -17.40 2.52 -29.26
CA GLY A 22 -18.84 2.31 -29.47
C GLY A 22 -19.52 1.57 -28.32
N GLY A 23 -20.75 1.12 -28.55
CA GLY A 23 -21.55 0.40 -27.57
C GLY A 23 -22.23 1.28 -26.51
N THR A 24 -22.07 2.61 -26.58
CA THR A 24 -22.74 3.52 -25.64
C THR A 24 -24.22 3.59 -25.99
N PRO A 25 -25.13 3.24 -25.04
CA PRO A 25 -26.57 3.46 -25.23
C PRO A 25 -26.87 4.96 -25.24
N LEU A 26 -27.51 5.40 -26.30
CA LEU A 26 -27.82 6.81 -26.57
C LEU A 26 -29.32 7.02 -26.62
N THR A 27 -29.84 7.89 -25.77
CA THR A 27 -31.21 8.39 -25.89
C THR A 27 -31.20 9.65 -26.72
N VAL A 28 -31.91 9.64 -27.83
CA VAL A 28 -32.07 10.82 -28.72
C VAL A 28 -33.44 11.43 -28.43
N LEU A 29 -33.43 12.69 -27.98
CA LEU A 29 -34.63 13.44 -27.69
C LEU A 29 -34.96 14.36 -28.89
N GLY A 30 -36.25 14.50 -29.15
CA GLY A 30 -36.70 15.27 -30.31
C GLY A 30 -38.23 15.30 -30.50
N SER A 31 -38.68 15.28 -31.72
CA SER A 31 -40.10 15.24 -32.06
C SER A 31 -40.33 14.56 -33.41
N GLY A 32 -41.58 14.15 -33.67
CA GLY A 32 -41.98 13.53 -34.92
C GLY A 32 -41.58 12.06 -35.06
N PHE A 33 -41.20 11.38 -33.96
CA PHE A 33 -40.85 9.96 -33.96
C PHE A 33 -42.10 9.09 -33.95
N SER A 34 -42.00 7.86 -34.51
CA SER A 34 -43.17 7.04 -34.70
C SER A 34 -42.85 5.54 -34.57
N SER A 35 -43.64 4.83 -33.77
CA SER A 35 -43.56 3.36 -33.62
C SER A 35 -43.80 2.61 -34.96
N SER A 36 -44.62 3.16 -35.86
CA SER A 36 -44.82 2.53 -37.15
C SER A 36 -43.59 2.63 -38.08
N ALA A 37 -42.73 3.66 -37.91
CA ALA A 37 -41.42 3.71 -38.61
C ALA A 37 -40.48 2.63 -38.14
N GLU A 38 -40.52 2.31 -36.85
CA GLU A 38 -39.75 1.16 -36.27
C GLU A 38 -40.27 -0.17 -36.83
N ALA A 39 -41.56 -0.41 -36.80
CA ALA A 39 -42.20 -1.64 -37.32
C ALA A 39 -41.86 -1.88 -38.81
N LEU A 40 -41.68 -0.82 -39.59
CA LEU A 40 -41.23 -0.91 -40.97
C LEU A 40 -39.72 -1.02 -41.14
N GLY A 41 -38.98 -1.06 -40.05
CA GLY A 41 -37.52 -1.06 -40.07
C GLY A 41 -36.90 0.20 -40.67
N ALA A 42 -37.63 1.33 -40.72
CA ALA A 42 -37.22 2.58 -41.32
C ALA A 42 -36.65 3.57 -40.31
N LEU A 43 -36.83 3.32 -39.01
CA LEU A 43 -36.30 4.15 -37.94
C LEU A 43 -34.79 3.91 -37.77
N ARG A 44 -34.00 4.97 -37.99
CA ARG A 44 -32.54 4.91 -37.97
C ARG A 44 -31.94 6.11 -37.26
N CYS A 45 -30.80 5.84 -36.58
CA CYS A 45 -29.87 6.90 -36.18
C CYS A 45 -28.67 6.89 -37.14
N ARG A 46 -28.11 8.07 -37.39
CA ARG A 46 -26.85 8.24 -38.12
C ARG A 46 -25.86 9.01 -37.26
N LEU A 47 -24.73 8.40 -36.95
CA LEU A 47 -23.63 8.99 -36.19
C LEU A 47 -22.37 8.97 -37.06
N ASN A 48 -21.78 10.13 -37.33
CA ASN A 48 -20.58 10.26 -38.17
C ASN A 48 -20.71 9.49 -39.51
N GLY A 49 -21.86 9.56 -40.13
CA GLY A 49 -22.15 8.84 -41.37
C GLY A 49 -22.52 7.37 -41.22
N THR A 50 -22.26 6.76 -40.06
CA THR A 50 -22.65 5.37 -39.79
C THR A 50 -24.11 5.27 -39.36
N VAL A 51 -24.86 4.41 -40.03
CA VAL A 51 -26.28 4.20 -39.78
C VAL A 51 -26.50 2.99 -38.89
N VAL A 52 -27.27 3.19 -37.82
CA VAL A 52 -27.67 2.13 -36.88
C VAL A 52 -29.19 2.08 -36.74
N ALA A 53 -29.74 0.92 -36.34
CA ALA A 53 -31.14 0.81 -36.01
C ALA A 53 -31.47 1.67 -34.80
N ALA A 54 -32.63 2.29 -34.80
CA ALA A 54 -33.18 3.02 -33.67
C ALA A 54 -34.41 2.30 -33.12
N ALA A 55 -34.52 2.22 -31.80
CA ALA A 55 -35.71 1.72 -31.12
C ALA A 55 -36.61 2.89 -30.70
N TYR A 56 -37.90 2.75 -30.94
CA TYR A 56 -38.90 3.75 -30.53
C TYR A 56 -39.13 3.68 -29.02
N VAL A 57 -38.99 4.77 -28.33
CA VAL A 57 -39.32 4.91 -26.91
C VAL A 57 -40.60 5.70 -26.72
N SER A 58 -40.73 6.83 -27.41
CA SER A 58 -41.90 7.71 -27.43
C SER A 58 -41.89 8.63 -28.67
N GLU A 59 -42.93 9.41 -28.85
CA GLU A 59 -42.95 10.45 -29.93
C GLU A 59 -41.83 11.48 -29.80
N ALA A 60 -41.25 11.58 -28.58
CA ALA A 60 -40.20 12.56 -28.27
C ALA A 60 -38.84 11.88 -27.95
N ALA A 61 -38.72 10.54 -28.01
CA ALA A 61 -37.50 9.84 -27.64
C ALA A 61 -37.26 8.57 -28.44
N LEU A 62 -36.01 8.35 -28.84
CA LEU A 62 -35.49 7.13 -29.45
C LEU A 62 -34.28 6.60 -28.67
N ALA A 63 -34.04 5.31 -28.77
CA ALA A 63 -32.82 4.67 -28.27
C ALA A 63 -31.97 4.15 -29.44
N CYS A 64 -30.67 4.45 -29.39
CA CYS A 64 -29.66 3.97 -30.35
C CYS A 64 -28.43 3.51 -29.58
N ASN A 65 -27.60 2.66 -30.21
CA ASN A 65 -26.27 2.32 -29.69
C ASN A 65 -25.21 2.92 -30.61
N THR A 66 -24.19 3.55 -30.02
CA THR A 66 -23.06 4.05 -30.79
C THR A 66 -22.23 2.90 -31.36
N THR A 67 -21.62 3.10 -32.51
CA THR A 67 -20.64 2.19 -33.11
C THR A 67 -19.23 2.71 -32.95
N ALA A 68 -18.23 1.84 -33.08
CA ALA A 68 -16.82 2.24 -33.06
C ALA A 68 -16.55 3.29 -34.15
N SER A 69 -15.88 4.36 -33.76
CA SER A 69 -15.51 5.45 -34.68
C SER A 69 -14.32 6.24 -34.12
N SER A 70 -13.73 7.10 -34.93
CA SER A 70 -12.66 7.99 -34.49
C SER A 70 -13.16 8.96 -33.43
N ALA A 71 -12.29 9.27 -32.43
CA ALA A 71 -12.60 10.23 -31.40
C ALA A 71 -12.84 11.63 -31.97
N GLY A 72 -13.80 12.33 -31.40
CA GLY A 72 -14.19 13.68 -31.81
C GLY A 72 -15.69 13.92 -31.67
N ARG A 73 -16.12 15.12 -32.04
CA ARG A 73 -17.54 15.47 -32.08
C ARG A 73 -18.16 14.98 -33.37
N VAL A 74 -19.29 14.32 -33.27
CA VAL A 74 -20.03 13.73 -34.40
C VAL A 74 -21.48 14.23 -34.38
N SER A 75 -22.06 14.47 -35.56
CA SER A 75 -23.47 14.80 -35.66
C SER A 75 -24.34 13.58 -35.35
N VAL A 76 -25.45 13.82 -34.64
CA VAL A 76 -26.49 12.82 -34.40
C VAL A 76 -27.74 13.19 -35.18
N GLU A 77 -28.09 12.38 -36.12
CA GLU A 77 -29.21 12.57 -37.01
C GLU A 77 -30.13 11.34 -36.99
N VAL A 78 -31.40 11.58 -37.25
CA VAL A 78 -32.44 10.54 -37.25
C VAL A 78 -33.16 10.50 -38.59
N SER A 79 -33.53 9.29 -39.01
CA SER A 79 -34.44 9.09 -40.15
C SER A 79 -35.67 8.28 -39.68
N THR A 80 -36.84 8.66 -40.13
CA THR A 80 -38.11 7.96 -39.92
C THR A 80 -38.58 7.21 -41.17
N ASN A 81 -37.86 7.34 -42.28
CA ASN A 81 -38.18 6.67 -43.55
C ASN A 81 -37.01 5.86 -44.13
N GLY A 82 -35.87 5.84 -43.42
CA GLY A 82 -34.64 5.13 -43.83
C GLY A 82 -33.86 5.81 -44.96
N ARG A 83 -34.25 6.98 -45.42
CA ARG A 83 -33.65 7.68 -46.57
C ARG A 83 -33.21 9.09 -46.24
N GLU A 84 -34.09 9.90 -45.68
CA GLU A 84 -33.83 11.28 -45.33
C GLU A 84 -33.52 11.40 -43.85
N TYR A 85 -32.49 12.18 -43.51
CA TYR A 85 -32.02 12.38 -42.16
C TYR A 85 -32.20 13.83 -41.72
N THR A 86 -32.43 14.01 -40.43
CA THR A 86 -32.49 15.34 -39.83
C THR A 86 -31.14 16.05 -39.97
N ALA A 87 -31.15 17.37 -39.91
CA ALA A 87 -29.94 18.21 -39.91
C ALA A 87 -30.03 19.20 -38.72
N SER A 88 -30.26 18.67 -37.53
CA SER A 88 -30.56 19.45 -36.32
C SER A 88 -29.29 20.05 -35.67
N GLY A 89 -28.10 19.70 -36.11
CA GLY A 89 -26.81 20.17 -35.58
C GLY A 89 -26.44 19.66 -34.17
N VAL A 90 -27.21 18.71 -33.63
CA VAL A 90 -26.94 18.11 -32.33
C VAL A 90 -25.71 17.21 -32.45
N GLN A 91 -24.80 17.34 -31.48
CA GLN A 91 -23.53 16.62 -31.50
C GLN A 91 -23.36 15.71 -30.27
N PHE A 92 -22.63 14.63 -30.49
CA PHE A 92 -22.19 13.68 -29.48
C PHE A 92 -20.66 13.59 -29.51
N GLU A 93 -20.02 13.54 -28.34
CA GLU A 93 -18.56 13.44 -28.26
C GLU A 93 -18.10 11.99 -28.09
N LEU A 94 -17.33 11.50 -29.05
CA LEU A 94 -16.64 10.22 -28.97
C LEU A 94 -15.27 10.42 -28.33
N VAL A 95 -15.04 9.76 -27.19
CA VAL A 95 -13.82 9.91 -26.40
C VAL A 95 -12.98 8.65 -26.50
N SER A 96 -11.73 8.80 -26.98
CA SER A 96 -10.75 7.71 -26.90
C SER A 96 -9.98 7.83 -25.60
N LEU A 97 -10.10 6.81 -24.76
CA LEU A 97 -9.43 6.70 -23.48
C LEU A 97 -8.32 5.67 -23.58
N SER A 98 -7.20 5.89 -22.91
CA SER A 98 -6.16 4.88 -22.77
C SER A 98 -5.82 4.65 -21.31
N VAL A 99 -5.50 3.41 -20.96
CA VAL A 99 -5.05 3.00 -19.62
C VAL A 99 -3.61 2.51 -19.73
N ARG A 100 -2.75 2.99 -18.82
CA ARG A 100 -1.32 2.60 -18.74
C ARG A 100 -1.06 1.61 -17.60
N GLY A 101 -1.84 1.68 -16.52
CA GLY A 101 -1.69 0.78 -15.38
C GLY A 101 -2.38 1.29 -14.13
N ILE A 102 -2.25 0.54 -13.05
CA ILE A 102 -2.82 0.85 -11.74
C ILE A 102 -1.76 0.88 -10.66
N ALA A 103 -1.99 1.68 -9.62
CA ALA A 103 -1.20 1.71 -8.40
C ALA A 103 -2.09 2.08 -7.19
N PRO A 104 -1.94 1.38 -6.04
CA PRO A 104 -1.15 0.18 -5.84
C PRO A 104 -1.76 -1.03 -6.57
N TRP A 105 -0.94 -2.04 -6.84
CA TRP A 105 -1.38 -3.27 -7.49
C TRP A 105 -1.90 -4.33 -6.51
N SER A 106 -1.91 -4.04 -5.19
CA SER A 106 -2.45 -4.95 -4.16
C SER A 106 -3.26 -4.20 -3.11
N GLY A 107 -4.20 -4.92 -2.49
CA GLY A 107 -5.03 -4.41 -1.40
C GLY A 107 -5.62 -5.54 -0.55
N PRO A 108 -6.04 -5.23 0.69
CA PRO A 108 -6.64 -6.23 1.55
C PRO A 108 -8.06 -6.62 1.10
N VAL A 109 -8.48 -7.83 1.44
CA VAL A 109 -9.85 -8.35 1.20
C VAL A 109 -10.94 -7.47 1.84
N LEU A 110 -10.60 -6.70 2.87
CA LEU A 110 -11.51 -5.75 3.51
C LEU A 110 -11.82 -4.53 2.64
N GLY A 111 -11.13 -4.37 1.51
CA GLY A 111 -11.33 -3.25 0.59
C GLY A 111 -10.76 -1.94 1.09
N GLY A 112 -11.30 -0.82 0.59
CA GLY A 112 -10.87 0.52 0.98
C GLY A 112 -9.56 0.98 0.34
N THR A 113 -8.95 0.17 -0.54
CA THR A 113 -7.76 0.59 -1.27
C THR A 113 -8.10 1.62 -2.33
N VAL A 114 -7.50 2.80 -2.23
CA VAL A 114 -7.58 3.83 -3.26
C VAL A 114 -6.66 3.43 -4.41
N VAL A 115 -7.25 2.88 -5.47
CA VAL A 115 -6.54 2.48 -6.68
C VAL A 115 -6.52 3.66 -7.65
N THR A 116 -5.33 4.11 -8.01
CA THR A 116 -5.13 5.11 -9.06
C THR A 116 -4.93 4.39 -10.39
N ILE A 117 -5.77 4.70 -11.36
CA ILE A 117 -5.66 4.21 -12.74
C ILE A 117 -5.05 5.35 -13.55
N ALA A 118 -3.84 5.12 -14.04
CA ALA A 118 -3.13 6.08 -14.90
C ALA A 118 -3.45 5.81 -16.37
N GLY A 119 -3.63 6.88 -17.15
CA GLY A 119 -3.99 6.74 -18.55
C GLY A 119 -3.95 8.07 -19.29
N SER A 120 -4.69 8.19 -20.38
CA SER A 120 -4.87 9.45 -21.09
C SER A 120 -6.34 9.82 -21.16
N ARG A 121 -6.64 11.11 -20.93
CA ARG A 121 -8.00 11.69 -20.92
C ARG A 121 -8.95 11.13 -19.85
N LEU A 122 -8.48 10.30 -18.93
CA LEU A 122 -9.31 9.68 -17.90
C LEU A 122 -9.90 10.72 -16.95
N ALA A 123 -9.12 11.70 -16.53
CA ALA A 123 -9.58 12.75 -15.63
C ALA A 123 -10.71 13.59 -16.22
N HIS A 124 -10.66 13.86 -17.53
CA HIS A 124 -11.69 14.61 -18.24
C HIS A 124 -13.05 13.87 -18.29
N ALA A 125 -13.01 12.54 -18.35
CA ALA A 125 -14.21 11.70 -18.39
C ALA A 125 -14.63 11.15 -17.03
N ALA A 126 -13.98 11.54 -15.92
CA ALA A 126 -14.10 10.90 -14.61
C ALA A 126 -15.54 10.78 -14.09
N GLU A 127 -16.38 11.80 -14.31
CA GLU A 127 -17.79 11.79 -13.87
C GLU A 127 -18.62 10.68 -14.53
N SER A 128 -18.28 10.34 -15.79
CA SER A 128 -18.93 9.30 -16.58
C SER A 128 -18.32 7.92 -16.38
N LEU A 129 -17.16 7.83 -15.72
CA LEU A 129 -16.43 6.60 -15.53
C LEU A 129 -16.84 5.85 -14.25
N ARG A 130 -16.83 4.55 -14.33
CA ARG A 130 -16.96 3.64 -13.19
C ARG A 130 -15.82 2.62 -13.25
N CYS A 131 -15.28 2.27 -12.09
CA CYS A 131 -14.34 1.16 -11.98
C CYS A 131 -15.11 -0.13 -11.70
N ARG A 132 -14.83 -1.14 -12.44
CA ARG A 132 -15.35 -2.49 -12.26
C ARG A 132 -14.24 -3.36 -11.70
N PHE A 133 -14.50 -3.97 -10.53
CA PHE A 133 -13.59 -4.88 -9.87
C PHE A 133 -14.12 -6.31 -9.95
N GLY A 134 -13.27 -7.25 -10.30
CA GLY A 134 -13.64 -8.65 -10.47
C GLY A 134 -14.55 -8.85 -11.69
N GLY A 135 -14.19 -9.69 -12.58
CA GLY A 135 -14.98 -9.94 -13.77
C GLY A 135 -14.22 -10.82 -14.75
N GLY A 136 -14.56 -12.10 -14.79
CA GLY A 136 -14.49 -12.88 -16.01
C GLY A 136 -15.87 -12.84 -16.66
N ALA A 137 -16.01 -13.28 -17.90
CA ALA A 137 -17.25 -13.29 -18.70
C ALA A 137 -18.45 -14.02 -18.06
N SER A 138 -18.30 -14.60 -16.89
CA SER A 138 -19.32 -15.35 -16.13
C SER A 138 -19.50 -14.89 -14.68
N ALA A 139 -18.89 -13.75 -14.25
CA ALA A 139 -18.97 -13.36 -12.85
C ALA A 139 -20.25 -12.56 -12.56
N SER A 140 -21.21 -13.22 -11.90
CA SER A 140 -22.37 -12.64 -11.23
C SER A 140 -22.02 -11.70 -10.05
N GLY A 141 -20.85 -11.05 -10.06
CA GLY A 141 -20.33 -10.27 -8.94
C GLY A 141 -19.30 -9.20 -9.32
N ALA A 142 -19.52 -8.48 -10.42
CA ALA A 142 -18.70 -7.31 -10.69
C ALA A 142 -19.10 -6.14 -9.78
N TYR A 143 -18.15 -5.62 -9.02
CA TYR A 143 -18.37 -4.47 -8.15
C TYR A 143 -18.06 -3.17 -8.91
N LEU A 144 -18.99 -2.23 -8.91
CA LEU A 144 -18.84 -0.92 -9.54
C LEU A 144 -18.56 0.15 -8.49
N ALA A 145 -17.47 0.89 -8.66
CA ALA A 145 -17.12 2.05 -7.86
C ALA A 145 -17.07 3.31 -8.73
N SER A 146 -17.49 4.44 -8.19
CA SER A 146 -17.35 5.72 -8.88
C SER A 146 -15.87 6.08 -9.04
N ALA A 147 -15.52 6.61 -10.21
CA ALA A 147 -14.21 7.15 -10.46
C ALA A 147 -14.18 8.64 -10.08
N SER A 148 -13.05 9.11 -9.59
CA SER A 148 -12.77 10.52 -9.36
C SER A 148 -11.49 10.93 -10.09
N ALA A 149 -11.44 12.16 -10.58
CA ALA A 149 -10.26 12.68 -11.27
C ALA A 149 -9.02 12.68 -10.38
N HIS A 150 -7.87 12.37 -10.95
CA HIS A 150 -6.57 12.41 -10.28
C HIS A 150 -5.48 12.92 -11.23
N GLY A 151 -5.06 14.15 -10.99
CA GLY A 151 -4.18 14.86 -11.91
C GLY A 151 -4.83 15.05 -13.29
N SER A 152 -4.03 15.30 -14.32
CA SER A 152 -4.49 15.50 -15.70
C SER A 152 -4.83 14.18 -16.42
N ASP A 153 -4.22 13.07 -16.01
CA ASP A 153 -4.17 11.82 -16.77
C ASP A 153 -4.60 10.57 -15.99
N GLY A 154 -5.36 10.71 -14.89
CA GLY A 154 -5.74 9.57 -14.08
C GLY A 154 -7.08 9.68 -13.40
N VAL A 155 -7.57 8.55 -12.91
CA VAL A 155 -8.74 8.47 -12.04
C VAL A 155 -8.44 7.59 -10.84
N ARG A 156 -9.13 7.87 -9.73
CA ARG A 156 -9.09 7.06 -8.51
C ARG A 156 -10.40 6.35 -8.29
N CYS A 157 -10.31 5.11 -7.87
CA CYS A 157 -11.42 4.31 -7.42
C CYS A 157 -11.08 3.63 -6.11
N VAL A 158 -12.07 3.43 -5.26
CA VAL A 158 -11.90 2.70 -4.01
C VAL A 158 -12.30 1.25 -4.23
N SER A 159 -11.42 0.31 -3.89
CA SER A 159 -11.74 -1.11 -4.00
C SER A 159 -12.85 -1.49 -3.00
N PRO A 160 -13.85 -2.27 -3.42
CA PRO A 160 -14.90 -2.74 -2.54
C PRO A 160 -14.36 -3.78 -1.55
N SER A 161 -15.11 -4.00 -0.48
CA SER A 161 -14.92 -5.16 0.40
C SER A 161 -15.42 -6.45 -0.27
N ALA A 162 -15.01 -7.58 0.29
CA ALA A 162 -15.46 -8.92 -0.13
C ALA A 162 -15.05 -9.36 -1.56
N LEU A 163 -14.04 -8.73 -2.14
CA LEU A 163 -13.40 -9.31 -3.31
C LEU A 163 -12.74 -10.64 -2.94
N PRO A 164 -12.81 -11.67 -3.79
CA PRO A 164 -12.11 -12.91 -3.54
C PRO A 164 -10.61 -12.69 -3.48
N THR A 165 -9.92 -13.44 -2.64
CA THR A 165 -8.45 -13.40 -2.57
C THR A 165 -7.84 -13.90 -3.88
N GLY A 166 -6.76 -13.27 -4.31
CA GLY A 166 -6.10 -13.55 -5.59
C GLY A 166 -6.17 -12.35 -6.54
N TRP A 167 -5.95 -12.61 -7.81
CA TRP A 167 -5.98 -11.58 -8.83
C TRP A 167 -7.43 -11.23 -9.21
N SER A 168 -7.76 -9.96 -9.12
CA SER A 168 -9.04 -9.38 -9.51
C SER A 168 -8.81 -8.37 -10.63
N SER A 169 -9.52 -8.49 -11.75
CA SER A 169 -9.43 -7.50 -12.83
C SER A 169 -9.95 -6.15 -12.35
N VAL A 170 -9.32 -5.09 -12.83
CA VAL A 170 -9.80 -3.71 -12.67
C VAL A 170 -10.05 -3.16 -14.06
N GLU A 171 -11.29 -2.85 -14.35
CA GLU A 171 -11.73 -2.37 -15.64
C GLU A 171 -12.41 -1.00 -15.49
N LEU A 172 -12.32 -0.17 -16.51
CA LEU A 172 -13.10 1.04 -16.61
C LEU A 172 -14.37 0.79 -17.43
N SER A 173 -15.48 1.33 -16.97
CA SER A 173 -16.75 1.34 -17.67
C SER A 173 -17.25 2.78 -17.81
N MET A 174 -17.79 3.11 -18.98
CA MET A 174 -18.42 4.39 -19.28
C MET A 174 -19.85 4.13 -19.78
N HIS A 175 -20.85 4.71 -19.10
CA HIS A 175 -22.27 4.52 -19.41
C HIS A 175 -22.68 3.04 -19.60
N GLY A 176 -22.12 2.14 -18.76
CA GLY A 176 -22.40 0.71 -18.81
C GLY A 176 -21.57 -0.09 -19.83
N THR A 177 -20.84 0.58 -20.71
CA THR A 177 -19.93 -0.08 -21.66
C THR A 177 -18.57 -0.28 -21.03
N THR A 178 -18.06 -1.51 -21.00
CA THR A 178 -16.70 -1.81 -20.54
C THR A 178 -15.70 -1.34 -21.59
N LEU A 179 -14.80 -0.45 -21.21
CA LEU A 179 -13.88 0.19 -22.15
C LEU A 179 -12.59 -0.61 -22.32
N ARG A 180 -11.87 -0.79 -21.21
CA ARG A 180 -10.56 -1.43 -21.22
C ARG A 180 -10.21 -1.98 -19.86
N SER A 181 -9.34 -3.00 -19.84
CA SER A 181 -8.70 -3.46 -18.60
C SER A 181 -7.78 -2.36 -18.07
N GLY A 182 -8.01 -1.95 -16.83
CA GLY A 182 -7.14 -1.04 -16.07
C GLY A 182 -5.90 -1.75 -15.53
N GLY A 183 -5.91 -3.08 -15.52
CA GLY A 183 -4.91 -3.93 -14.91
C GLY A 183 -5.55 -4.92 -13.92
N SER A 184 -4.73 -5.47 -13.04
CA SER A 184 -5.19 -6.42 -12.04
C SER A 184 -4.77 -5.99 -10.63
N LEU A 185 -5.70 -6.03 -9.70
CA LEU A 185 -5.47 -5.83 -8.27
C LEU A 185 -5.31 -7.19 -7.59
N TYR A 186 -4.20 -7.40 -6.88
CA TYR A 186 -4.04 -8.58 -6.06
C TYR A 186 -4.72 -8.38 -4.69
N VAL A 187 -5.77 -9.12 -4.44
CA VAL A 187 -6.52 -9.11 -3.18
C VAL A 187 -5.90 -10.12 -2.22
N HIS A 188 -5.46 -9.66 -1.05
CA HIS A 188 -4.81 -10.51 -0.06
C HIS A 188 -5.53 -10.49 1.28
N ALA A 189 -5.37 -11.57 2.07
CA ALA A 189 -5.76 -11.58 3.47
C ALA A 189 -4.94 -10.55 4.26
N ALA A 190 -5.39 -10.18 5.44
CA ALA A 190 -4.63 -9.30 6.32
C ALA A 190 -3.24 -9.90 6.62
N LEU A 191 -2.21 -9.06 6.61
CA LEU A 191 -0.88 -9.44 7.05
C LEU A 191 -0.92 -9.71 8.56
N HIS A 192 -0.24 -10.74 9.00
CA HIS A 192 -0.18 -11.12 10.40
C HIS A 192 1.26 -11.17 10.89
N ALA A 193 1.55 -10.45 11.98
CA ALA A 193 2.79 -10.59 12.72
C ALA A 193 2.52 -11.39 14.00
N SER A 194 3.28 -12.45 14.24
CA SER A 194 3.21 -13.29 15.42
C SER A 194 4.26 -12.92 16.47
N GLU A 195 5.45 -12.50 16.03
CA GLU A 195 6.58 -12.22 16.89
C GLU A 195 7.48 -11.11 16.33
N LEU A 196 8.15 -10.39 17.23
CA LEU A 196 9.14 -9.35 16.90
C LEU A 196 10.50 -9.69 17.55
N VAL A 197 11.56 -9.65 16.75
CA VAL A 197 12.91 -9.94 17.22
C VAL A 197 13.89 -8.83 16.80
N PRO A 198 14.43 -8.05 17.76
CA PRO A 198 14.15 -8.03 19.18
C PRO A 198 12.76 -7.44 19.47
N PRO A 199 12.12 -7.83 20.60
CA PRO A 199 10.79 -7.31 20.97
C PRO A 199 10.84 -5.94 21.64
N ALA A 200 12.03 -5.36 21.81
CA ALA A 200 12.22 -4.08 22.47
C ALA A 200 13.40 -3.30 21.88
N GLY A 201 13.39 -1.97 22.08
CA GLY A 201 14.49 -1.08 21.69
C GLY A 201 14.36 0.30 22.33
N PRO A 202 15.33 1.18 22.12
CA PRO A 202 15.35 2.51 22.70
C PRO A 202 14.26 3.42 22.12
N VAL A 203 13.78 4.38 22.91
CA VAL A 203 12.84 5.43 22.45
C VAL A 203 13.40 6.26 21.30
N ALA A 204 14.72 6.34 21.15
CA ALA A 204 15.36 7.01 20.02
C ALA A 204 15.07 6.33 18.68
N GLY A 205 14.55 5.09 18.69
CA GLY A 205 14.28 4.30 17.49
C GLY A 205 15.54 3.74 16.85
N GLY A 206 15.45 3.35 15.59
CA GLY A 206 16.56 2.82 14.81
C GLY A 206 16.77 1.31 14.96
N THR A 207 16.10 0.65 15.90
CA THR A 207 16.22 -0.80 16.08
C THR A 207 15.70 -1.53 14.84
N ARG A 208 16.55 -2.37 14.25
CA ARG A 208 16.17 -3.27 13.16
C ARG A 208 15.40 -4.45 13.74
N VAL A 209 14.11 -4.45 13.54
CA VAL A 209 13.17 -5.47 14.04
C VAL A 209 12.89 -6.46 12.93
N THR A 210 13.17 -7.73 13.18
CA THR A 210 12.69 -8.84 12.37
C THR A 210 11.26 -9.16 12.82
N VAL A 211 10.32 -9.10 11.91
CA VAL A 211 8.90 -9.40 12.11
C VAL A 211 8.67 -10.82 11.59
N LEU A 212 8.33 -11.73 12.46
CA LEU A 212 7.91 -13.09 12.10
C LEU A 212 6.39 -13.12 11.95
N GLY A 213 5.90 -13.86 10.96
CA GLY A 213 4.46 -13.86 10.69
C GLY A 213 4.08 -14.61 9.42
N ALA A 214 2.98 -14.17 8.81
CA ALA A 214 2.46 -14.83 7.61
C ALA A 214 1.82 -13.83 6.64
N GLY A 215 1.72 -14.26 5.39
CA GLY A 215 1.09 -13.48 4.33
C GLY A 215 2.04 -12.48 3.65
N PHE A 216 3.33 -12.54 3.93
CA PHE A 216 4.31 -11.60 3.38
C PHE A 216 4.63 -11.96 1.93
N ARG A 217 4.16 -11.13 1.02
CA ARG A 217 4.42 -11.24 -0.43
C ARG A 217 5.44 -10.20 -0.87
N GLU A 218 6.04 -10.45 -2.01
CA GLU A 218 6.91 -9.47 -2.63
C GLU A 218 6.10 -8.23 -3.02
N SER A 219 6.47 -7.09 -2.45
CA SER A 219 5.87 -5.79 -2.74
C SER A 219 6.84 -4.69 -2.35
N ALA A 220 7.05 -3.74 -3.24
CA ALA A 220 7.88 -2.57 -2.97
C ALA A 220 7.25 -1.59 -1.97
N THR A 221 5.99 -1.78 -1.61
CA THR A 221 5.20 -0.84 -0.81
C THR A 221 4.86 -1.35 0.59
N VAL A 222 5.47 -2.46 1.04
CA VAL A 222 5.27 -2.96 2.40
C VAL A 222 5.76 -1.94 3.42
N ARG A 223 4.92 -1.65 4.40
CA ARG A 223 5.18 -0.67 5.46
C ARG A 223 4.88 -1.25 6.83
N CYS A 224 5.68 -0.82 7.81
CA CYS A 224 5.45 -1.04 9.22
C CYS A 224 5.02 0.29 9.88
N ARG A 225 4.09 0.23 10.79
CA ARG A 225 3.67 1.36 11.64
C ARG A 225 3.57 0.90 13.08
N PHE A 226 4.26 1.56 13.97
CA PHE A 226 4.16 1.30 15.41
C PHE A 226 3.05 2.21 15.97
N GLU A 227 2.17 1.64 16.78
CA GLU A 227 1.02 2.37 17.35
C GLU A 227 1.46 3.66 18.05
N GLY A 228 0.66 4.74 17.89
CA GLY A 228 0.99 6.06 18.40
C GLY A 228 2.01 6.83 17.58
N SER A 229 2.60 6.23 16.54
CA SER A 229 3.46 6.94 15.59
C SER A 229 2.70 7.24 14.29
N SER A 230 2.80 8.47 13.80
CA SER A 230 2.37 8.85 12.47
C SER A 230 3.37 8.39 11.38
N ALA A 231 4.61 8.12 11.79
CA ALA A 231 5.66 7.68 10.89
C ALA A 231 5.46 6.21 10.48
N THR A 232 5.68 5.93 9.22
CA THR A 232 5.72 4.57 8.66
C THR A 232 7.12 4.24 8.21
N ALA A 233 7.64 3.08 8.59
CA ALA A 233 8.91 2.56 8.12
C ALA A 233 8.71 1.69 6.88
N ALA A 234 9.61 1.80 5.90
CA ALA A 234 9.67 0.82 4.81
C ALA A 234 10.04 -0.54 5.39
N ALA A 235 9.36 -1.58 4.95
CA ALA A 235 9.68 -2.94 5.32
C ALA A 235 10.42 -3.64 4.18
N ARG A 236 11.48 -4.38 4.53
CA ARG A 236 12.18 -5.27 3.61
C ARG A 236 11.67 -6.69 3.83
N ARG A 237 11.17 -7.32 2.78
CA ARG A 237 10.82 -8.73 2.83
C ARG A 237 12.11 -9.57 2.79
N VAL A 238 12.22 -10.49 3.74
CA VAL A 238 13.28 -11.51 3.77
C VAL A 238 12.77 -12.77 3.08
N ASP A 239 11.61 -13.27 3.51
CA ASP A 239 10.91 -14.42 2.91
C ASP A 239 9.39 -14.33 3.15
N SER A 240 8.64 -15.40 2.94
CA SER A 240 7.18 -15.44 3.11
C SER A 240 6.70 -15.33 4.56
N GLY A 241 7.58 -15.59 5.53
CA GLY A 241 7.34 -15.55 6.97
C GLY A 241 8.10 -14.44 7.69
N GLN A 242 8.94 -13.65 6.98
CA GLN A 242 9.82 -12.68 7.61
C GLN A 242 9.87 -11.33 6.88
N LEU A 243 9.71 -10.26 7.65
CA LEU A 243 9.98 -8.88 7.24
C LEU A 243 11.01 -8.25 8.18
N GLU A 244 11.72 -7.25 7.71
CA GLU A 244 12.55 -6.37 8.52
C GLU A 244 12.03 -4.94 8.45
N CYS A 245 11.88 -4.31 9.62
CA CYS A 245 11.53 -2.91 9.78
C CYS A 245 12.49 -2.22 10.74
N ALA A 246 12.73 -0.93 10.54
CA ALA A 246 13.38 -0.11 11.56
C ALA A 246 12.30 0.54 12.44
N SER A 247 12.48 0.48 13.78
CA SER A 247 11.58 1.18 14.68
C SER A 247 11.76 2.69 14.52
N PRO A 248 10.69 3.49 14.35
CA PRO A 248 10.79 4.95 14.39
C PRO A 248 11.08 5.43 15.81
N PRO A 249 11.51 6.67 16.01
CA PRO A 249 11.60 7.26 17.34
C PRO A 249 10.20 7.35 17.98
N SER A 250 10.13 7.18 19.29
CA SER A 250 8.92 7.31 20.11
C SER A 250 9.09 8.43 21.13
N SER A 251 8.03 9.20 21.36
CA SER A 251 8.02 10.25 22.38
C SER A 251 8.00 9.72 23.80
N SER A 252 7.64 8.45 24.00
CA SER A 252 7.53 7.82 25.33
C SER A 252 7.85 6.34 25.29
N ALA A 253 8.34 5.84 26.41
CA ALA A 253 8.50 4.41 26.64
C ALA A 253 7.14 3.71 26.76
N GLY A 254 7.13 2.39 26.49
CA GLY A 254 5.94 1.54 26.59
C GLY A 254 5.75 0.65 25.38
N ALA A 255 4.82 -0.29 25.50
CA ALA A 255 4.48 -1.21 24.43
C ALA A 255 3.67 -0.51 23.33
N ARG A 256 3.95 -0.85 22.07
CA ARG A 256 3.25 -0.36 20.87
C ARG A 256 2.95 -1.53 19.97
N LEU A 257 1.70 -1.68 19.56
CA LEU A 257 1.30 -2.71 18.61
C LEU A 257 1.88 -2.38 17.22
N LEU A 258 2.25 -3.44 16.49
CA LEU A 258 2.75 -3.31 15.14
C LEU A 258 1.58 -3.40 14.14
N GLY A 259 1.45 -2.41 13.29
CA GLY A 259 0.59 -2.43 12.11
C GLY A 259 1.40 -2.71 10.84
N LEU A 260 0.94 -3.61 10.01
CA LEU A 260 1.54 -3.98 8.73
C LEU A 260 0.64 -3.60 7.57
N SER A 261 1.23 -3.08 6.51
CA SER A 261 0.53 -2.77 5.27
C SER A 261 1.30 -3.27 4.06
N ALA A 262 0.61 -3.92 3.12
CA ALA A 262 1.21 -4.34 1.86
C ALA A 262 1.21 -3.24 0.78
N ASN A 263 0.38 -2.21 0.94
CA ASN A 263 0.18 -1.15 -0.06
C ASN A 263 0.41 0.28 0.48
N GLY A 264 0.79 0.40 1.76
CA GLY A 264 1.01 1.70 2.42
C GLY A 264 -0.26 2.45 2.80
N GLN A 265 -1.44 1.89 2.56
CA GLN A 265 -2.73 2.55 2.83
C GLN A 265 -3.46 1.94 4.03
N GLN A 266 -3.78 0.65 3.99
CA GLN A 266 -4.48 -0.06 5.06
C GLN A 266 -3.47 -0.82 5.92
N PHE A 267 -3.51 -0.58 7.24
CA PHE A 267 -2.64 -1.24 8.20
C PHE A 267 -3.43 -2.25 9.02
N ALA A 268 -3.08 -3.53 8.89
CA ALA A 268 -3.57 -4.57 9.78
C ALA A 268 -2.78 -4.51 11.09
N VAL A 269 -3.47 -4.23 12.19
CA VAL A 269 -2.86 -4.25 13.53
C VAL A 269 -2.69 -5.70 13.97
N SER A 270 -1.47 -6.06 14.34
CA SER A 270 -1.14 -7.39 14.86
C SER A 270 -1.19 -7.42 16.39
N SER A 271 -1.21 -8.62 16.97
CA SER A 271 -1.05 -8.80 18.41
C SER A 271 0.41 -8.65 18.89
N ALA A 272 1.36 -8.63 17.97
CA ALA A 272 2.77 -8.46 18.29
C ALA A 272 3.06 -7.01 18.71
N ALA A 273 3.66 -6.84 19.87
CA ALA A 273 3.99 -5.54 20.45
C ALA A 273 5.51 -5.35 20.52
N PHE A 274 5.95 -4.15 20.17
CA PHE A 274 7.32 -3.69 20.39
C PHE A 274 7.36 -2.77 21.61
N THR A 275 8.30 -3.03 22.54
CA THR A 275 8.43 -2.23 23.74
C THR A 275 9.53 -1.19 23.60
N TYR A 276 9.14 0.08 23.57
CA TYR A 276 10.06 1.19 23.65
C TYR A 276 10.56 1.36 25.09
N ARG A 277 11.88 1.50 25.29
CA ARG A 277 12.52 1.67 26.57
C ARG A 277 13.34 2.97 26.59
N PRO A 278 13.55 3.58 27.78
CA PRO A 278 14.54 4.63 27.91
C PRO A 278 15.88 4.15 27.37
N ALA A 279 16.66 5.08 26.82
CA ALA A 279 17.99 4.74 26.34
C ALA A 279 18.86 4.30 27.53
N ALA A 280 19.52 3.17 27.41
CA ALA A 280 20.51 2.75 28.41
C ALA A 280 21.75 3.65 28.34
N ALA A 281 22.35 3.91 29.47
CA ALA A 281 23.62 4.62 29.57
C ALA A 281 24.55 3.93 30.58
N VAL A 282 25.83 3.91 30.29
CA VAL A 282 26.88 3.46 31.24
C VAL A 282 27.54 4.70 31.81
N SER A 283 27.61 4.79 33.15
CA SER A 283 28.26 5.90 33.86
C SER A 283 29.62 5.54 34.40
N SER A 284 29.83 4.30 34.84
CA SER A 284 31.11 3.81 35.32
C SER A 284 31.18 2.28 35.33
N VAL A 285 32.36 1.74 35.56
CA VAL A 285 32.65 0.32 35.74
C VAL A 285 33.50 0.10 36.95
N TRP A 286 33.28 -0.96 37.69
CA TRP A 286 34.11 -1.36 38.82
C TRP A 286 34.42 -2.86 38.78
N PRO A 287 35.70 -3.30 39.00
CA PRO A 287 36.89 -2.50 39.14
C PRO A 287 37.23 -1.74 37.87
N LEU A 288 38.19 -0.76 37.94
CA LEU A 288 38.61 0.02 36.78
C LEU A 288 39.62 -0.71 35.90
N SER A 289 40.23 -1.78 36.44
CA SER A 289 41.21 -2.60 35.70
C SER A 289 41.08 -4.08 36.07
N GLY A 290 41.59 -4.93 35.21
CA GLY A 290 41.62 -6.36 35.42
C GLY A 290 42.60 -7.09 34.50
N ALA A 291 42.71 -8.40 34.64
CA ALA A 291 43.64 -9.20 33.87
C ALA A 291 43.32 -9.25 32.38
N ALA A 292 44.35 -9.09 31.52
CA ALA A 292 44.21 -9.23 30.08
C ALA A 292 43.75 -10.64 29.63
N GLU A 293 44.01 -11.62 30.46
CA GLU A 293 43.56 -13.03 30.28
C GLU A 293 42.05 -13.15 30.44
N GLY A 294 41.35 -12.12 30.91
CA GLY A 294 39.93 -12.11 31.16
C GLY A 294 39.53 -12.71 32.52
N GLY A 295 38.25 -13.01 32.69
CA GLY A 295 37.71 -13.61 33.91
C GLY A 295 37.48 -12.61 35.06
N THR A 296 37.74 -11.32 34.87
CA THR A 296 37.46 -10.29 35.90
C THR A 296 35.97 -10.01 35.99
N PRO A 297 35.34 -10.20 37.18
CA PRO A 297 33.94 -9.81 37.37
C PRO A 297 33.84 -8.29 37.38
N LEU A 298 32.92 -7.75 36.60
CA LEU A 298 32.69 -6.32 36.42
C LEU A 298 31.28 -5.98 36.91
N THR A 299 31.18 -4.91 37.72
CA THR A 299 29.90 -4.22 37.97
C THR A 299 29.85 -2.99 37.07
N VAL A 300 28.92 -2.98 36.12
CA VAL A 300 28.69 -1.85 35.22
C VAL A 300 27.56 -1.02 35.80
N LEU A 301 27.87 0.22 36.15
CA LEU A 301 26.89 1.19 36.69
C LEU A 301 26.36 2.08 35.57
N GLY A 302 25.07 2.44 35.66
CA GLY A 302 24.42 3.22 34.61
C GLY A 302 22.94 3.48 34.86
N SER A 303 22.16 3.47 33.80
CA SER A 303 20.70 3.64 33.86
C SER A 303 20.02 2.95 32.70
N GLY A 304 18.71 2.73 32.82
CA GLY A 304 17.88 2.16 31.76
C GLY A 304 18.06 0.64 31.59
N PHE A 305 18.63 -0.05 32.54
CA PHE A 305 18.76 -1.50 32.55
C PHE A 305 17.45 -2.19 32.94
N SER A 306 17.22 -3.42 32.45
CA SER A 306 15.92 -4.07 32.63
C SER A 306 16.07 -5.58 32.81
N SER A 307 15.43 -6.13 33.84
CA SER A 307 15.37 -7.58 34.10
C SER A 307 14.68 -8.34 32.95
N SER A 308 13.72 -7.73 32.27
CA SER A 308 13.07 -8.36 31.11
C SER A 308 14.00 -8.48 29.89
N ALA A 309 15.04 -7.63 29.80
CA ALA A 309 16.08 -7.80 28.76
C ALA A 309 16.97 -9.01 29.05
N GLU A 310 17.27 -9.29 30.33
CA GLU A 310 17.97 -10.50 30.75
C GLU A 310 17.15 -11.76 30.46
N ALA A 311 15.88 -11.79 30.87
CA ALA A 311 14.97 -12.92 30.64
C ALA A 311 14.84 -13.30 29.17
N LEU A 312 14.94 -12.32 28.26
CA LEU A 312 14.97 -12.52 26.79
C LEU A 312 16.37 -12.89 26.26
N GLY A 313 17.37 -13.04 27.16
CA GLY A 313 18.76 -13.27 26.76
C GLY A 313 19.36 -12.14 25.91
N ALA A 314 18.80 -10.93 25.99
CA ALA A 314 19.17 -9.79 25.16
C ALA A 314 20.12 -8.81 25.88
N LEU A 315 20.30 -8.96 27.19
CA LEU A 315 21.20 -8.15 27.96
C LEU A 315 22.65 -8.57 27.72
N ARG A 316 23.48 -7.62 27.26
CA ARG A 316 24.88 -7.90 26.87
C ARG A 316 25.79 -6.78 27.30
N CYS A 317 27.02 -7.16 27.66
CA CYS A 317 28.16 -6.24 27.71
C CYS A 317 29.03 -6.44 26.46
N ARG A 318 29.66 -5.37 25.99
CA ARG A 318 30.67 -5.42 24.95
C ARG A 318 31.94 -4.74 25.44
N LEU A 319 33.04 -5.49 25.45
CA LEU A 319 34.38 -5.02 25.81
C LEU A 319 35.29 -5.22 24.61
N ASN A 320 35.90 -4.16 24.11
CA ASN A 320 36.77 -4.20 22.93
C ASN A 320 36.16 -4.98 21.74
N GLY A 321 34.88 -4.80 21.48
CA GLY A 321 34.17 -5.53 20.43
C GLY A 321 33.69 -6.94 20.79
N THR A 322 34.24 -7.55 21.85
CA THR A 322 33.81 -8.86 22.31
C THR A 322 32.53 -8.75 23.15
N VAL A 323 31.50 -9.52 22.75
CA VAL A 323 30.19 -9.52 23.40
C VAL A 323 30.09 -10.66 24.40
N VAL A 324 29.74 -10.33 25.67
CA VAL A 324 29.49 -11.28 26.73
C VAL A 324 28.10 -11.12 27.31
N ALA A 325 27.57 -12.20 27.93
CA ALA A 325 26.28 -12.08 28.63
C ALA A 325 26.39 -11.11 29.81
N ALA A 326 25.34 -10.38 30.09
CA ALA A 326 25.22 -9.55 31.27
C ALA A 326 24.08 -10.05 32.17
N ALA A 327 24.32 -10.03 33.48
CA ALA A 327 23.30 -10.34 34.47
C ALA A 327 22.71 -9.02 35.04
N TYR A 328 21.40 -8.97 35.18
CA TYR A 328 20.70 -7.85 35.76
C TYR A 328 20.85 -7.83 37.30
N VAL A 329 21.32 -6.73 37.84
CA VAL A 329 21.42 -6.48 39.28
C VAL A 329 20.35 -5.51 39.74
N SER A 330 20.23 -4.38 39.02
CA SER A 330 19.21 -3.36 39.26
C SER A 330 19.03 -2.49 38.01
N GLU A 331 18.08 -1.56 38.01
CA GLU A 331 17.91 -0.58 36.93
C GLU A 331 19.16 0.29 36.70
N ALA A 332 20.06 0.33 37.68
CA ALA A 332 21.29 1.13 37.66
C ALA A 332 22.59 0.27 37.65
N ALA A 333 22.50 -1.06 37.68
CA ALA A 333 23.67 -1.92 37.77
C ALA A 333 23.49 -3.24 37.02
N LEU A 334 24.56 -3.67 36.34
CA LEU A 334 24.70 -4.97 35.68
C LEU A 334 26.00 -5.65 36.14
N ALA A 335 26.00 -6.98 36.09
CA ALA A 335 27.20 -7.77 36.27
C ALA A 335 27.62 -8.38 34.91
N CYS A 336 28.93 -8.28 34.61
CA CYS A 336 29.55 -8.88 33.42
C CYS A 336 30.87 -9.52 33.81
N THR A 337 31.45 -10.36 32.97
CA THR A 337 32.79 -10.90 33.14
C THR A 337 33.65 -10.48 31.95
N SER A 338 34.86 -9.98 32.19
CA SER A 338 35.76 -9.57 31.11
C SER A 338 36.19 -10.81 30.30
N SER A 339 36.32 -10.63 29.00
CA SER A 339 36.92 -11.61 28.08
C SER A 339 38.42 -11.37 27.91
N ALA A 340 39.15 -12.39 27.54
CA ALA A 340 40.56 -12.25 27.18
C ALA A 340 40.71 -11.30 26.01
N SER A 341 41.68 -10.37 26.11
CA SER A 341 41.99 -9.38 25.06
C SER A 341 43.40 -8.85 25.28
N SER A 342 43.93 -8.10 24.31
CA SER A 342 45.20 -7.41 24.45
C SER A 342 45.15 -6.34 25.57
N ALA A 343 46.28 -6.20 26.29
CA ALA A 343 46.40 -5.18 27.32
C ALA A 343 46.21 -3.80 26.75
N GLY A 344 45.51 -2.95 27.52
CA GLY A 344 45.19 -1.55 27.13
C GLY A 344 43.79 -1.15 27.61
N ARG A 345 43.41 0.08 27.28
CA ARG A 345 42.09 0.62 27.61
C ARG A 345 41.07 0.21 26.56
N VAL A 346 39.95 -0.32 27.02
CA VAL A 346 38.87 -0.82 26.19
C VAL A 346 37.53 -0.17 26.57
N SER A 347 36.71 0.13 25.61
CA SER A 347 35.35 0.63 25.87
C SER A 347 34.47 -0.41 26.52
N VAL A 348 33.65 0.03 27.49
CA VAL A 348 32.60 -0.79 28.12
C VAL A 348 31.25 -0.27 27.64
N GLU A 349 30.57 -1.09 26.90
CA GLU A 349 29.27 -0.78 26.31
C GLU A 349 28.25 -1.85 26.70
N VAL A 350 26.99 -1.44 26.78
CA VAL A 350 25.87 -2.31 27.15
C VAL A 350 24.81 -2.29 26.08
N SER A 351 24.17 -3.44 25.85
CA SER A 351 22.97 -3.57 25.07
C SER A 351 21.86 -4.17 25.89
N THR A 352 20.65 -3.61 25.77
CA THR A 352 19.42 -4.13 26.41
C THR A 352 18.52 -4.90 25.44
N ASN A 353 18.90 -5.00 24.17
CA ASN A 353 18.15 -5.75 23.15
C ASN A 353 19.05 -6.65 22.26
N GLY A 354 20.33 -6.71 22.56
CA GLY A 354 21.31 -7.51 21.81
C GLY A 354 21.70 -6.93 20.44
N ARG A 355 21.25 -5.71 20.12
CA ARG A 355 21.46 -5.07 18.81
C ARG A 355 22.20 -3.74 18.94
N GLU A 356 21.61 -2.77 19.62
CA GLU A 356 22.21 -1.45 19.84
C GLU A 356 22.98 -1.44 21.15
N TYR A 357 24.20 -0.88 21.13
CA TYR A 357 25.07 -0.73 22.27
C TYR A 357 25.22 0.74 22.65
N THR A 358 25.40 1.00 23.94
CA THR A 358 25.70 2.36 24.45
C THR A 358 27.04 2.83 23.87
N ALA A 359 27.22 4.16 23.83
CA ALA A 359 28.46 4.81 23.43
C ALA A 359 28.85 5.84 24.51
N SER A 360 28.92 5.39 25.77
CA SER A 360 29.10 6.27 26.93
C SER A 360 30.56 6.72 27.17
N GLY A 361 31.51 6.14 26.43
CA GLY A 361 32.93 6.47 26.55
C GLY A 361 33.63 5.91 27.80
N VAL A 362 32.93 5.14 28.64
CA VAL A 362 33.49 4.51 29.84
C VAL A 362 34.50 3.46 29.41
N GLN A 363 35.65 3.44 30.08
CA GLN A 363 36.76 2.54 29.75
C GLN A 363 37.12 1.65 30.93
N PHE A 364 37.60 0.43 30.60
CA PHE A 364 38.19 -0.54 31.49
C PHE A 364 39.61 -0.82 31.03
N GLU A 365 40.58 -0.93 31.98
CA GLU A 365 41.96 -1.18 31.65
C GLU A 365 42.32 -2.66 31.80
N LEU A 366 42.74 -3.29 30.71
CA LEU A 366 43.25 -4.66 30.70
C LEU A 366 44.73 -4.62 30.91
N VAL A 367 45.20 -5.30 31.97
CA VAL A 367 46.63 -5.32 32.41
C VAL A 367 47.18 -6.72 32.19
N SER A 368 48.28 -6.80 31.46
CA SER A 368 49.05 -8.05 31.38
C SER A 368 50.09 -8.08 32.49
N LEU A 369 49.97 -9.06 33.36
CA LEU A 369 50.92 -9.29 34.46
C LEU A 369 51.97 -10.33 34.03
N SER A 370 53.23 -9.95 33.98
CA SER A 370 54.32 -10.91 33.79
C SER A 370 55.14 -11.02 35.06
N VAL A 371 55.22 -12.23 35.63
CA VAL A 371 56.17 -12.51 36.72
C VAL A 371 57.53 -12.78 36.10
N ARG A 372 58.47 -11.87 36.32
CA ARG A 372 59.84 -11.99 35.77
C ARG A 372 60.79 -12.84 36.59
N GLY A 373 60.35 -13.38 37.70
CA GLY A 373 61.14 -14.29 38.55
C GLY A 373 60.70 -14.22 39.99
N ILE A 374 60.91 -15.33 40.71
CA ILE A 374 60.77 -15.40 42.16
C ILE A 374 62.18 -15.58 42.66
N ALA A 375 62.71 -14.61 43.40
CA ALA A 375 63.97 -14.79 44.11
C ALA A 375 63.71 -15.62 45.39
N PRO A 376 64.50 -16.65 45.65
CA PRO A 376 64.38 -17.38 46.91
C PRO A 376 64.69 -16.46 48.08
N TRP A 377 63.85 -16.47 49.08
CA TRP A 377 64.17 -15.84 50.38
C TRP A 377 65.30 -16.67 51.00
N SER A 378 66.53 -16.16 51.01
CA SER A 378 67.55 -16.72 51.88
C SER A 378 67.31 -16.27 53.32
N GLY A 379 66.86 -17.15 54.17
CA GLY A 379 66.80 -17.00 55.61
C GLY A 379 68.15 -16.87 56.27
#